data_bca6c2a500dd8972f8a30676fb9a3ba9
#
_entry.id   bca6c2a500dd8972f8a30676fb9a3ba9
#
_cell.length_a   1.000
_cell.length_b   1.000
_cell.length_c   1.000
_cell.angle_alpha   90.00
_cell.angle_beta   90.00
_cell.angle_gamma   90.00
#
_symmetry.space_group_name_H-M   'P 1'
#
loop_
_entity.id
_entity.type
_entity.pdbx_description
1 polymer ?
#
loop_
_entity_poly.entity_id
_entity_poly.type
_entity_poly.pdbx_seq_one_letter_code
_entity_poly.pdbx_strand_id
1 'polypeptide(L)'
;MKEFWNLCQLVFTVTGGWLGYFLGGCDGLLFTLFVFVIADYITGFMCAIADKKLSSEVGFRGIMRKVIIFLLVGIAQMVDINVIRNGSILRTAVIFFYLSNEGVSVLENAAHLGLPVPEKLKDVLEQLHDRDENGNRNK
;
A
#
# COMPACT_ATOMS: atom_id res chain seq x y z
N MET A 1 -3.76 -22.58 29.98
CA MET A 1 -4.46 -21.61 29.08
C MET A 1 -4.03 -20.16 29.30
N LYS A 2 -3.88 -19.68 30.53
CA LYS A 2 -3.42 -18.31 30.80
C LYS A 2 -2.01 -18.02 30.28
N GLU A 3 -1.10 -18.99 30.42
CA GLU A 3 0.28 -18.84 29.92
C GLU A 3 0.35 -18.77 28.39
N PHE A 4 -0.45 -19.58 27.70
CA PHE A 4 -0.56 -19.54 26.24
C PHE A 4 -1.09 -18.18 25.76
N TRP A 5 -2.11 -17.64 26.44
CA TRP A 5 -2.69 -16.35 26.14
C TRP A 5 -1.68 -15.20 26.35
N ASN A 6 -0.95 -15.24 27.47
CA ASN A 6 0.09 -14.25 27.78
C ASN A 6 1.24 -14.31 26.75
N LEU A 7 1.62 -15.51 26.30
CA LEU A 7 2.64 -15.68 25.25
C LEU A 7 2.16 -15.09 23.92
N CYS A 8 0.92 -15.36 23.53
CA CYS A 8 0.32 -14.77 22.32
C CYS A 8 0.32 -13.25 22.38
N GLN A 9 -0.12 -12.67 23.50
CA GLN A 9 -0.13 -11.22 23.70
C GLN A 9 1.29 -10.64 23.62
N LEU A 10 2.28 -11.30 24.24
CA LEU A 10 3.68 -10.86 24.17
C LEU A 10 4.20 -10.86 22.73
N VAL A 11 3.97 -11.93 21.99
CA VAL A 11 4.39 -12.05 20.59
C VAL A 11 3.75 -10.98 19.73
N PHE A 12 2.44 -10.75 19.87
CA PHE A 12 1.73 -9.70 19.15
C PHE A 12 2.25 -8.30 19.47
N THR A 13 2.52 -8.03 20.77
CA THR A 13 3.03 -6.73 21.20
C THR A 13 4.42 -6.45 20.66
N VAL A 14 5.33 -7.42 20.76
CA VAL A 14 6.71 -7.27 20.27
C VAL A 14 6.73 -7.13 18.75
N THR A 15 5.99 -7.98 18.04
CA THR A 15 5.91 -7.95 16.58
C THR A 15 5.27 -6.65 16.09
N GLY A 16 4.17 -6.23 16.72
CA GLY A 16 3.50 -4.97 16.39
C GLY A 16 4.35 -3.74 16.67
N GLY A 17 5.09 -3.74 17.79
CA GLY A 17 6.02 -2.67 18.12
C GLY A 17 7.18 -2.58 17.14
N TRP A 18 7.75 -3.72 16.75
CA TRP A 18 8.81 -3.76 15.75
C TRP A 18 8.34 -3.31 14.37
N LEU A 19 7.18 -3.81 13.92
CA LEU A 19 6.57 -3.38 12.65
C LEU A 19 6.24 -1.89 12.66
N GLY A 20 5.72 -1.36 13.77
CA GLY A 20 5.45 0.06 13.93
C GLY A 20 6.71 0.89 13.81
N TYR A 21 7.79 0.48 14.45
CA TYR A 21 9.11 1.13 14.33
C TYR A 21 9.63 1.07 12.89
N PHE A 22 9.59 -0.11 12.28
CA PHE A 22 10.06 -0.33 10.90
C PHE A 22 9.30 0.52 9.88
N LEU A 23 7.98 0.67 10.04
CA LEU A 23 7.13 1.45 9.13
C LEU A 23 7.11 2.96 9.45
N GLY A 24 7.74 3.38 10.54
CA GLY A 24 7.77 4.78 10.96
C GLY A 24 6.53 5.27 11.71
N GLY A 25 5.83 4.33 12.35
CA GLY A 25 4.60 4.59 13.08
C GLY A 25 3.36 4.55 12.20
N CYS A 26 2.21 4.30 12.83
CA CYS A 26 0.92 4.28 12.16
C CYS A 26 0.32 5.70 12.15
N ASP A 27 0.81 6.54 11.25
CA ASP A 27 0.27 7.88 11.01
C ASP A 27 -0.86 7.86 9.97
N GLY A 28 -1.47 9.03 9.71
CA GLY A 28 -2.57 9.16 8.76
C GLY A 28 -2.20 8.75 7.33
N LEU A 29 -0.96 8.99 6.92
CA LEU A 29 -0.47 8.59 5.58
C LEU A 29 -0.39 7.06 5.44
N LEU A 30 0.23 6.40 6.41
CA LEU A 30 0.34 4.94 6.39
C LEU A 30 -1.03 4.27 6.50
N PHE A 31 -1.90 4.81 7.35
CA PHE A 31 -3.27 4.30 7.49
C PHE A 31 -4.05 4.44 6.17
N THR A 32 -3.93 5.59 5.49
CA THR A 32 -4.58 5.81 4.19
C THR A 32 -4.04 4.84 3.14
N LEU A 33 -2.73 4.63 3.07
CA LEU A 33 -2.14 3.63 2.18
C LEU A 33 -2.69 2.23 2.46
N PHE A 34 -2.80 1.85 3.73
CA PHE A 34 -3.36 0.56 4.13
C PHE A 34 -4.79 0.38 3.64
N VAL A 35 -5.64 1.40 3.80
CA VAL A 35 -7.02 1.39 3.31
C VAL A 35 -7.07 1.22 1.78
N PHE A 36 -6.24 1.96 1.04
CA PHE A 36 -6.19 1.86 -0.43
C PHE A 36 -5.70 0.49 -0.90
N VAL A 37 -4.69 -0.06 -0.26
CA VAL A 37 -4.16 -1.40 -0.54
C VAL A 37 -5.23 -2.48 -0.34
N ILE A 38 -6.01 -2.38 0.74
CA ILE A 38 -7.12 -3.31 1.00
C ILE A 38 -8.22 -3.11 -0.05
N ALA A 39 -8.60 -1.87 -0.34
CA ALA A 39 -9.64 -1.56 -1.32
C ALA A 39 -9.26 -2.09 -2.72
N ASP A 40 -8.01 -1.89 -3.15
CA ASP A 40 -7.52 -2.42 -4.42
C ASP A 40 -7.56 -3.96 -4.45
N TYR A 41 -7.12 -4.61 -3.37
CA TYR A 41 -7.16 -6.07 -3.30
C TYR A 41 -8.60 -6.60 -3.39
N ILE A 42 -9.54 -6.01 -2.66
CA ILE A 42 -10.94 -6.42 -2.67
C ILE A 42 -11.56 -6.19 -4.05
N THR A 43 -11.37 -5.02 -4.65
CA THR A 43 -11.92 -4.69 -5.97
C THR A 43 -11.31 -5.53 -7.07
N GLY A 44 -10.00 -5.78 -7.02
CA GLY A 44 -9.32 -6.69 -7.94
C GLY A 44 -9.81 -8.14 -7.82
N PHE A 45 -10.07 -8.60 -6.60
CA PHE A 45 -10.67 -9.92 -6.35
C PHE A 45 -12.09 -10.01 -6.94
N MET A 46 -12.89 -8.95 -6.79
CA MET A 46 -14.23 -8.87 -7.39
C MET A 46 -14.18 -8.90 -8.92
N CYS A 47 -13.23 -8.20 -9.54
CA CYS A 47 -13.00 -8.25 -10.98
C CYS A 47 -12.63 -9.66 -11.44
N ALA A 48 -11.74 -10.35 -10.72
CA ALA A 48 -11.35 -11.72 -11.04
C ALA A 48 -12.52 -12.71 -10.96
N ILE A 49 -13.45 -12.51 -10.02
CA ILE A 49 -14.70 -13.29 -9.96
C ILE A 49 -15.58 -12.99 -11.17
N ALA A 50 -15.79 -11.72 -11.49
CA ALA A 50 -16.62 -11.30 -12.62
C ALA A 50 -16.09 -11.84 -13.96
N ASP A 51 -14.79 -11.88 -14.15
CA ASP A 51 -14.11 -12.41 -15.34
C ASP A 51 -13.95 -13.93 -15.33
N LYS A 52 -14.38 -14.61 -14.27
CA LYS A 52 -14.19 -16.07 -14.08
C LYS A 52 -12.71 -16.51 -14.14
N LYS A 53 -11.80 -15.61 -13.73
CA LYS A 53 -10.34 -15.83 -13.70
C LYS A 53 -9.79 -16.00 -12.29
N LEU A 54 -10.65 -16.13 -11.29
CA LEU A 54 -10.23 -16.30 -9.92
C LEU A 54 -9.48 -17.61 -9.73
N SER A 55 -8.27 -17.52 -9.21
CA SER A 55 -7.45 -18.67 -8.82
C SER A 55 -6.65 -18.37 -7.56
N SER A 56 -6.23 -19.41 -6.85
CA SER A 56 -5.35 -19.25 -5.68
C SER A 56 -4.05 -18.55 -6.04
N GLU A 57 -3.53 -18.76 -7.23
CA GLU A 57 -2.32 -18.11 -7.73
C GLU A 57 -2.51 -16.60 -7.91
N VAL A 58 -3.65 -16.19 -8.50
CA VAL A 58 -3.99 -14.77 -8.68
C VAL A 58 -4.12 -14.07 -7.32
N GLY A 59 -4.83 -14.68 -6.39
CA GLY A 59 -4.98 -14.14 -5.03
C GLY A 59 -3.65 -14.05 -4.29
N PHE A 60 -2.83 -15.09 -4.33
CA PHE A 60 -1.53 -15.10 -3.68
C PHE A 60 -0.56 -14.05 -4.25
N ARG A 61 -0.50 -13.94 -5.58
CA ARG A 61 0.33 -12.92 -6.25
C ARG A 61 -0.10 -11.50 -5.88
N GLY A 62 -1.39 -11.26 -5.73
CA GLY A 62 -1.93 -9.99 -5.23
C GLY A 62 -1.43 -9.67 -3.83
N ILE A 63 -1.51 -10.61 -2.89
CA ILE A 63 -1.01 -10.45 -1.52
C ILE A 63 0.50 -10.18 -1.50
N MET A 64 1.27 -10.94 -2.27
CA MET A 64 2.73 -10.74 -2.36
C MET A 64 3.11 -9.32 -2.78
N ARG A 65 2.44 -8.78 -3.78
CA ARG A 65 2.66 -7.38 -4.20
C ARG A 65 2.38 -6.38 -3.08
N LYS A 66 1.29 -6.58 -2.33
CA LYS A 66 0.92 -5.70 -1.22
C LYS A 66 1.92 -5.76 -0.07
N VAL A 67 2.44 -6.94 0.24
CA VAL A 67 3.51 -7.10 1.24
C VAL A 67 4.77 -6.34 0.80
N ILE A 68 5.15 -6.41 -0.47
CA ILE A 68 6.31 -5.68 -1.00
C ILE A 68 6.13 -4.15 -0.87
N ILE A 69 4.93 -3.62 -1.06
CA ILE A 69 4.67 -2.18 -0.86
C ILE A 69 5.05 -1.76 0.57
N PHE A 70 4.58 -2.46 1.57
CA PHE A 70 4.91 -2.14 2.97
C PHE A 70 6.37 -2.38 3.30
N LEU A 71 7.00 -3.38 2.70
CA LEU A 71 8.44 -3.61 2.82
C LEU A 71 9.23 -2.40 2.29
N LEU A 72 8.85 -1.85 1.15
CA LEU A 72 9.48 -0.67 0.55
C LEU A 72 9.27 0.58 1.40
N VAL A 73 8.09 0.77 2.00
CA VAL A 73 7.85 1.85 2.97
C VAL A 73 8.78 1.72 4.16
N GLY A 74 8.95 0.52 4.70
CA GLY A 74 9.86 0.27 5.82
C GLY A 74 11.33 0.50 5.45
N ILE A 75 11.76 0.07 4.28
CA ILE A 75 13.12 0.36 3.77
C ILE A 75 13.34 1.87 3.66
N ALA A 76 12.39 2.60 3.08
CA ALA A 76 12.46 4.05 2.98
C ALA A 76 12.58 4.72 4.35
N GLN A 77 11.81 4.26 5.34
CA GLN A 77 11.91 4.72 6.72
C GLN A 77 13.30 4.45 7.32
N MET A 78 13.86 3.27 7.10
CA MET A 78 15.20 2.95 7.59
C MET A 78 16.28 3.84 6.96
N VAL A 79 16.15 4.15 5.67
CA VAL A 79 17.05 5.09 4.98
C VAL A 79 16.88 6.51 5.53
N ASP A 80 15.66 6.97 5.75
CA ASP A 80 15.39 8.29 6.34
C ASP A 80 16.04 8.45 7.73
N ILE A 81 15.91 7.43 8.59
CA ILE A 81 16.45 7.48 9.95
C ILE A 81 17.98 7.36 9.98
N ASN A 82 18.54 6.40 9.25
CA ASN A 82 19.93 6.01 9.42
C ASN A 82 20.89 6.70 8.44
N VAL A 83 20.40 7.10 7.27
CA VAL A 83 21.23 7.66 6.19
C VAL A 83 20.96 9.15 6.01
N ILE A 84 19.73 9.54 5.74
CA ILE A 84 19.35 10.93 5.48
C ILE A 84 19.37 11.76 6.77
N ARG A 85 18.84 11.19 7.86
CA ARG A 85 18.76 11.79 9.19
C ARG A 85 18.04 13.14 9.23
N ASN A 86 17.15 13.37 8.30
CA ASN A 86 16.40 14.62 8.18
C ASN A 86 14.93 14.35 7.82
N GLY A 87 14.13 14.07 8.82
CA GLY A 87 12.69 13.86 8.65
C GLY A 87 12.36 12.49 8.03
N SER A 88 11.24 12.44 7.31
CA SER A 88 10.70 11.23 6.67
C SER A 88 10.39 11.48 5.18
N ILE A 89 11.34 12.07 4.47
CA ILE A 89 11.18 12.53 3.08
C ILE A 89 10.97 11.34 2.16
N LEU A 90 11.84 10.33 2.24
CA LEU A 90 11.81 9.17 1.37
C LEU A 90 10.59 8.29 1.67
N ARG A 91 10.31 8.05 2.95
CA ARG A 91 9.10 7.33 3.38
C ARG A 91 7.84 7.99 2.84
N THR A 92 7.73 9.29 2.99
CA THR A 92 6.58 10.06 2.51
C THR A 92 6.44 9.94 0.99
N ALA A 93 7.52 10.10 0.24
CA ALA A 93 7.53 9.96 -1.21
C ALA A 93 7.07 8.56 -1.67
N VAL A 94 7.58 7.50 -1.03
CA VAL A 94 7.19 6.11 -1.32
C VAL A 94 5.71 5.87 -1.01
N ILE A 95 5.20 6.38 0.12
CA ILE A 95 3.78 6.25 0.46
C ILE A 95 2.91 6.95 -0.59
N PHE A 96 3.22 8.19 -0.97
CA PHE A 96 2.44 8.91 -1.99
C PHE A 96 2.48 8.23 -3.35
N PHE A 97 3.63 7.70 -3.75
CA PHE A 97 3.74 6.94 -5.00
C PHE A 97 2.79 5.74 -5.02
N TYR A 98 2.82 4.90 -3.98
CA TYR A 98 1.93 3.74 -3.93
C TYR A 98 0.48 4.10 -3.66
N LEU A 99 0.21 5.17 -2.91
CA LEU A 99 -1.15 5.67 -2.70
C LEU A 99 -1.82 6.06 -4.03
N SER A 100 -1.10 6.76 -4.90
CA SER A 100 -1.60 7.11 -6.24
C SER A 100 -1.80 5.87 -7.11
N ASN A 101 -0.85 4.93 -7.13
CA ASN A 101 -0.96 3.69 -7.89
C ASN A 101 -2.15 2.84 -7.44
N GLU A 102 -2.30 2.63 -6.14
CA GLU A 102 -3.41 1.86 -5.59
C GLU A 102 -4.76 2.57 -5.84
N GLY A 103 -4.78 3.91 -5.75
CA GLY A 103 -5.96 4.71 -6.06
C GLY A 103 -6.40 4.58 -7.53
N VAL A 104 -5.48 4.69 -8.48
CA VAL A 104 -5.76 4.47 -9.90
C VAL A 104 -6.28 3.04 -10.13
N SER A 105 -5.64 2.05 -9.53
CA SER A 105 -6.06 0.66 -9.65
C SER A 105 -7.48 0.40 -9.13
N VAL A 106 -7.84 0.99 -7.98
CA VAL A 106 -9.22 0.92 -7.45
C VAL A 106 -10.23 1.53 -8.43
N LEU A 107 -9.91 2.67 -9.05
CA LEU A 107 -10.79 3.30 -10.04
C LEU A 107 -10.91 2.48 -11.31
N GLU A 108 -9.82 1.89 -11.80
CA GLU A 108 -9.84 0.98 -12.94
C GLU A 108 -10.69 -0.26 -12.66
N ASN A 109 -10.54 -0.86 -11.47
CA ASN A 109 -11.36 -1.99 -11.04
C ASN A 109 -12.84 -1.62 -10.94
N ALA A 110 -13.16 -0.43 -10.40
CA ALA A 110 -14.53 0.06 -10.32
C ALA A 110 -15.15 0.27 -11.72
N ALA A 111 -14.40 0.87 -12.64
CA ALA A 111 -14.81 1.05 -14.02
C ALA A 111 -15.02 -0.29 -14.73
N HIS A 112 -14.14 -1.27 -14.50
CA HIS A 112 -14.25 -2.63 -15.03
C HIS A 112 -15.54 -3.33 -14.56
N LEU A 113 -15.95 -3.07 -13.32
CA LEU A 113 -17.21 -3.58 -12.74
C LEU A 113 -18.45 -2.79 -13.20
N GLY A 114 -18.29 -1.80 -14.07
CA GLY A 114 -19.39 -1.02 -14.65
C GLY A 114 -19.83 0.19 -13.82
N LEU A 115 -19.08 0.58 -12.79
CA LEU A 115 -19.38 1.78 -12.03
C LEU A 115 -18.89 3.03 -12.77
N PRO A 116 -19.67 4.12 -12.80
CA PRO A 116 -19.22 5.40 -13.34
C PRO A 116 -18.15 6.00 -12.42
N VAL A 117 -16.98 6.27 -12.96
CA VAL A 117 -15.89 6.94 -12.23
C VAL A 117 -15.83 8.40 -12.66
N PRO A 118 -15.85 9.37 -11.74
CA PRO A 118 -15.71 10.79 -12.07
C PRO A 118 -14.36 11.04 -12.75
N GLU A 119 -14.36 11.62 -13.95
CA GLU A 119 -13.15 11.92 -14.73
C GLU A 119 -12.16 12.78 -13.95
N LYS A 120 -12.64 13.77 -13.21
CA LYS A 120 -11.77 14.61 -12.36
C LYS A 120 -10.97 13.83 -11.31
N LEU A 121 -11.55 12.78 -10.74
CA LEU A 121 -10.84 11.95 -9.76
C LEU A 121 -9.78 11.11 -10.44
N LYS A 122 -10.08 10.57 -11.62
CA LYS A 122 -9.13 9.84 -12.45
C LYS A 122 -7.96 10.73 -12.87
N ASP A 123 -8.24 11.91 -13.38
CA ASP A 123 -7.25 12.90 -13.82
C ASP A 123 -6.29 13.28 -12.69
N VAL A 124 -6.80 13.51 -11.46
CA VAL A 124 -5.97 13.84 -10.29
C VAL A 124 -5.01 12.70 -9.94
N LEU A 125 -5.49 11.46 -9.94
CA LEU A 125 -4.67 10.30 -9.61
C LEU A 125 -3.66 9.97 -10.70
N GLU A 126 -4.03 10.11 -11.98
CA GLU A 126 -3.10 9.97 -13.12
C GLU A 126 -2.03 11.06 -13.12
N GLN A 127 -2.38 12.31 -12.82
CA GLN A 127 -1.40 13.40 -12.70
C GLN A 127 -0.38 13.17 -11.58
N LEU A 128 -0.78 12.55 -10.48
CA LEU A 128 0.14 12.17 -9.41
C LEU A 128 1.11 11.08 -9.89
N HIS A 129 0.62 10.15 -10.70
CA HIS A 129 1.44 9.08 -11.28
C HIS A 129 2.45 9.61 -12.31
N ASP A 130 2.02 10.45 -13.25
CA ASP A 130 2.86 11.01 -14.32
C ASP A 130 3.94 11.96 -13.82
N ARG A 131 3.71 12.66 -12.71
CA ARG A 131 4.72 13.53 -12.10
C ARG A 131 5.92 12.74 -11.59
N ASP A 132 5.69 11.54 -11.06
CA ASP A 132 6.77 10.70 -10.55
C ASP A 132 7.58 10.06 -11.69
N GLU A 133 6.95 9.68 -12.80
CA GLU A 133 7.66 9.14 -13.96
C GLU A 133 8.50 10.20 -14.69
N ASN A 134 8.01 11.43 -14.82
CA ASN A 134 8.75 12.52 -15.49
C ASN A 134 9.88 13.09 -14.62
N GLY A 135 9.75 13.05 -13.30
CA GLY A 135 10.82 13.43 -12.37
C GLY A 135 12.05 12.50 -12.45
N ASN A 136 11.85 11.27 -12.91
CA ASN A 136 12.92 10.27 -13.02
C ASN A 136 13.60 10.22 -14.40
N ARG A 137 13.03 10.87 -15.43
CA ARG A 137 13.63 10.94 -16.79
C ARG A 137 14.60 12.11 -16.99
N ASN A 138 14.63 13.07 -16.06
CA ASN A 138 15.46 14.26 -16.15
C ASN A 138 16.69 14.24 -15.21
N LYS A 139 17.06 13.09 -14.73
CA LYS A 139 18.31 12.82 -14.02
C LYS A 139 19.10 11.73 -14.75
#